data_2427d68583c43a836ee33f4cd983300d
#
_entry.id   2427d68583c43a836ee33f4cd983300d
#
_cell.length_a   1.000
_cell.length_b   1.000
_cell.length_c   1.000
_cell.angle_alpha   90.00
_cell.angle_beta   90.00
_cell.angle_gamma   90.00
#
_symmetry.space_group_name_H-M   'P 1'
#
loop_
_entity.id
_entity.type
_entity.pdbx_description
1 polymer ?
#
loop_
_entity_poly.entity_id
_entity_poly.type
_entity_poly.pdbx_seq_one_letter_code
_entity_poly.pdbx_strand_id
1 'polypeptide(L)'
;MKVFDLHCDTLSEMRRAEQASRPLSFARSGLHIDLEKLEAGDYMLQCFAAFVDLGSGEDPLVTALEEIDLFKRLMAASPDRIAPVYAAGDIARNAAAGRISAMLTVEEGGCCKGSLGVLRRLYELGVRMMTLTWNYDNELAASNVKEKAPFVWPCPPDADHGLTETGLAFLAEMERLHMIVDVSHLSDRGFWDVAEHSTRPFAASHSNCRALAPHCRNLTDEMIRAMAGRGCIAGLNYCTAFLDDQPDPAACRSTAALIARHAAHFKQVGGAGMIALGSDFDGISGPLELDSCARVPLLADALRKAGFTEDEVEGVFWRNARRFFEENL
;
A
#
# COMPACT_ATOMS: atom_id res chain seq x y z
N MET A 1 9.33 18.92 2.53
CA MET A 1 9.99 17.59 2.38
C MET A 1 9.09 16.76 1.49
N LYS A 2 9.64 16.16 0.44
CA LYS A 2 8.81 15.35 -0.46
C LYS A 2 8.22 14.13 0.23
N VAL A 3 7.05 13.69 -0.20
CA VAL A 3 6.36 12.50 0.31
C VAL A 3 6.11 11.51 -0.83
N PHE A 4 6.38 10.23 -0.58
CA PHE A 4 6.07 9.13 -1.47
C PHE A 4 5.32 8.08 -0.64
N ASP A 5 4.03 7.86 -0.92
CA ASP A 5 3.16 6.98 -0.15
C ASP A 5 2.70 5.80 -1.02
N LEU A 6 2.84 4.58 -0.48
CA LEU A 6 2.67 3.35 -1.22
C LEU A 6 1.22 2.85 -1.30
N HIS A 7 0.29 3.43 -0.51
CA HIS A 7 -1.08 2.90 -0.49
C HIS A 7 -2.13 3.90 0.00
N CYS A 8 -3.26 3.97 -0.72
CA CYS A 8 -4.50 4.57 -0.25
C CYS A 8 -5.72 4.01 -1.01
N ASP A 9 -6.92 4.11 -0.40
CA ASP A 9 -8.20 3.62 -0.92
C ASP A 9 -9.15 4.72 -1.40
N THR A 10 -8.61 5.86 -1.75
CA THR A 10 -9.37 7.05 -2.17
C THR A 10 -10.30 6.74 -3.36
N LEU A 11 -9.90 5.84 -4.28
CA LEU A 11 -10.72 5.46 -5.44
C LEU A 11 -12.01 4.77 -4.99
N SER A 12 -11.93 3.85 -4.04
CA SER A 12 -13.09 3.12 -3.50
C SER A 12 -14.09 4.05 -2.84
N GLU A 13 -13.61 4.99 -2.01
CA GLU A 13 -14.49 5.96 -1.34
C GLU A 13 -15.16 6.90 -2.35
N MET A 14 -14.43 7.35 -3.36
CA MET A 14 -15.00 8.19 -4.42
C MET A 14 -16.02 7.40 -5.27
N ARG A 15 -15.71 6.13 -5.63
CA ARG A 15 -16.65 5.25 -6.36
C ARG A 15 -17.93 5.02 -5.56
N ARG A 16 -17.81 4.71 -4.25
CA ARG A 16 -18.98 4.54 -3.35
C ARG A 16 -19.83 5.81 -3.29
N ALA A 17 -19.20 6.98 -3.27
CA ALA A 17 -19.90 8.25 -3.29
C ALA A 17 -20.62 8.51 -4.63
N GLU A 18 -20.01 8.16 -5.78
CA GLU A 18 -20.66 8.24 -7.10
C GLU A 18 -21.89 7.30 -7.16
N GLN A 19 -21.75 6.06 -6.71
CA GLN A 19 -22.86 5.08 -6.64
C GLN A 19 -24.01 5.56 -5.75
N ALA A 20 -23.67 6.25 -4.66
CA ALA A 20 -24.67 6.87 -3.77
C ALA A 20 -25.26 8.19 -4.31
N SER A 21 -24.97 8.56 -5.56
CA SER A 21 -25.38 9.83 -6.19
C SER A 21 -24.90 11.08 -5.42
N ARG A 22 -23.75 10.99 -4.78
CA ARG A 22 -23.09 12.08 -4.03
C ARG A 22 -21.61 12.20 -4.42
N PRO A 23 -21.33 12.45 -5.72
CA PRO A 23 -19.95 12.45 -6.21
C PRO A 23 -19.08 13.46 -5.45
N LEU A 24 -17.88 13.03 -5.08
CA LEU A 24 -16.89 13.85 -4.42
C LEU A 24 -15.98 14.54 -5.44
N SER A 25 -15.51 15.73 -5.11
CA SER A 25 -14.50 16.41 -5.91
C SER A 25 -13.10 15.95 -5.46
N PHE A 26 -12.31 15.42 -6.38
CA PHE A 26 -10.92 15.08 -6.07
C PHE A 26 -10.04 16.32 -5.85
N ALA A 27 -10.42 17.47 -6.40
CA ALA A 27 -9.70 18.70 -6.16
C ALA A 27 -9.72 19.09 -4.66
N ARG A 28 -10.87 18.89 -3.99
CA ARG A 28 -11.07 19.14 -2.57
C ARG A 28 -12.24 18.30 -2.05
N SER A 29 -12.00 17.50 -1.03
CA SER A 29 -12.98 16.59 -0.44
C SER A 29 -12.87 16.52 1.08
N GLY A 30 -13.79 15.79 1.72
CA GLY A 30 -13.68 15.41 3.13
C GLY A 30 -12.85 14.16 3.40
N LEU A 31 -12.29 13.52 2.37
CA LEU A 31 -11.45 12.33 2.48
C LEU A 31 -10.09 12.67 3.08
N HIS A 32 -9.32 11.65 3.48
CA HIS A 32 -7.93 11.85 3.93
C HIS A 32 -7.05 12.38 2.81
N ILE A 33 -7.35 11.99 1.55
CA ILE A 33 -6.62 12.40 0.35
C ILE A 33 -7.53 13.19 -0.58
N ASP A 34 -7.05 14.33 -1.02
CA ASP A 34 -7.50 15.09 -2.17
C ASP A 34 -6.31 15.90 -2.73
N LEU A 35 -6.49 16.50 -3.89
CA LEU A 35 -5.40 17.14 -4.61
C LEU A 35 -4.82 18.35 -3.84
N GLU A 36 -5.66 19.17 -3.18
CA GLU A 36 -5.18 20.29 -2.35
C GLU A 36 -4.35 19.78 -1.15
N LYS A 37 -4.76 18.69 -0.52
CA LYS A 37 -4.03 18.08 0.61
C LYS A 37 -2.73 17.41 0.16
N LEU A 38 -2.70 16.76 -1.00
CA LEU A 38 -1.47 16.21 -1.58
C LEU A 38 -0.44 17.32 -1.85
N GLU A 39 -0.89 18.45 -2.39
CA GLU A 39 -0.02 19.63 -2.59
C GLU A 39 0.47 20.21 -1.26
N ALA A 40 -0.42 20.37 -0.29
CA ALA A 40 -0.07 20.88 1.04
C ALA A 40 0.92 19.95 1.79
N GLY A 41 0.81 18.63 1.57
CA GLY A 41 1.73 17.63 2.11
C GLY A 41 3.04 17.48 1.33
N ASP A 42 3.25 18.25 0.25
CA ASP A 42 4.42 18.19 -0.64
C ASP A 42 4.64 16.80 -1.28
N TYR A 43 3.54 16.14 -1.68
CA TYR A 43 3.60 14.80 -2.27
C TYR A 43 4.35 14.80 -3.61
N MET A 44 5.31 13.88 -3.73
CA MET A 44 5.97 13.53 -4.98
C MET A 44 5.19 12.45 -5.71
N LEU A 45 4.72 11.44 -4.96
CA LEU A 45 3.94 10.33 -5.50
C LEU A 45 2.97 9.77 -4.46
N GLN A 46 1.77 9.42 -4.94
CA GLN A 46 0.77 8.61 -4.23
C GLN A 46 0.42 7.38 -5.06
N CYS A 47 0.45 6.19 -4.43
CA CYS A 47 -0.15 4.98 -5.00
C CYS A 47 -1.63 4.94 -4.65
N PHE A 48 -2.48 4.76 -5.68
CA PHE A 48 -3.94 4.67 -5.57
C PHE A 48 -4.36 3.24 -5.85
N ALA A 49 -4.93 2.57 -4.86
CA ALA A 49 -5.44 1.22 -5.03
C ALA A 49 -6.83 1.24 -5.70
N ALA A 50 -6.99 0.40 -6.72
CA ALA A 50 -8.28 -0.11 -7.10
C ALA A 50 -8.57 -1.29 -6.16
N PHE A 51 -9.36 -1.03 -5.13
CA PHE A 51 -9.64 -1.99 -4.07
C PHE A 51 -10.89 -2.80 -4.37
N VAL A 52 -10.81 -4.11 -4.15
CA VAL A 52 -11.92 -5.03 -4.39
C VAL A 52 -12.23 -5.88 -3.16
N ASP A 53 -13.43 -5.73 -2.61
CA ASP A 53 -13.95 -6.59 -1.56
C ASP A 53 -14.71 -7.78 -2.17
N LEU A 54 -14.08 -8.98 -2.18
CA LEU A 54 -14.73 -10.20 -2.70
C LEU A 54 -16.02 -10.57 -1.95
N GLY A 55 -16.18 -10.12 -0.71
CA GLY A 55 -17.38 -10.33 0.10
C GLY A 55 -18.50 -9.32 -0.14
N SER A 56 -18.32 -8.33 -1.02
CA SER A 56 -19.31 -7.27 -1.29
C SER A 56 -20.56 -7.76 -2.04
N GLY A 57 -20.43 -8.86 -2.79
CA GLY A 57 -21.46 -9.36 -3.71
C GLY A 57 -21.42 -8.69 -5.09
N GLU A 58 -20.53 -7.72 -5.33
CA GLU A 58 -20.28 -7.14 -6.65
C GLU A 58 -19.36 -8.05 -7.50
N ASP A 59 -19.38 -7.90 -8.83
CA ASP A 59 -18.39 -8.59 -9.67
C ASP A 59 -17.01 -7.97 -9.48
N PRO A 60 -16.01 -8.73 -8.98
CA PRO A 60 -14.72 -8.18 -8.59
C PRO A 60 -13.95 -7.56 -9.78
N LEU A 61 -14.08 -8.11 -10.99
CA LEU A 61 -13.43 -7.53 -12.17
C LEU A 61 -14.10 -6.24 -12.60
N VAL A 62 -15.42 -6.17 -12.52
CA VAL A 62 -16.16 -4.93 -12.86
C VAL A 62 -15.80 -3.84 -11.88
N THR A 63 -15.78 -4.13 -10.58
CA THR A 63 -15.34 -3.18 -9.53
C THR A 63 -13.94 -2.63 -9.82
N ALA A 64 -12.97 -3.51 -10.08
CA ALA A 64 -11.60 -3.08 -10.41
C ALA A 64 -11.58 -2.17 -11.66
N LEU A 65 -12.33 -2.50 -12.71
CA LEU A 65 -12.38 -1.70 -13.95
C LEU A 65 -13.04 -0.34 -13.74
N GLU A 66 -14.09 -0.24 -12.92
CA GLU A 66 -14.74 1.04 -12.59
C GLU A 66 -13.79 1.96 -11.81
N GLU A 67 -13.01 1.43 -10.86
CA GLU A 67 -12.03 2.21 -10.13
C GLU A 67 -10.83 2.62 -11.00
N ILE A 68 -10.40 1.77 -11.93
CA ILE A 68 -9.39 2.13 -12.93
C ILE A 68 -9.90 3.23 -13.88
N ASP A 69 -11.16 3.17 -14.29
CA ASP A 69 -11.78 4.25 -15.08
C ASP A 69 -11.85 5.55 -14.29
N LEU A 70 -12.28 5.47 -13.02
CA LEU A 70 -12.29 6.62 -12.12
C LEU A 70 -10.89 7.24 -11.99
N PHE A 71 -9.85 6.44 -11.73
CA PHE A 71 -8.48 6.93 -11.69
C PHE A 71 -8.12 7.71 -12.96
N LYS A 72 -8.41 7.17 -14.13
CA LYS A 72 -8.10 7.84 -15.40
C LYS A 72 -8.88 9.15 -15.57
N ARG A 73 -10.15 9.19 -15.17
CA ARG A 73 -10.96 10.42 -15.18
C ARG A 73 -10.38 11.48 -14.24
N LEU A 74 -9.93 11.10 -13.04
CA LEU A 74 -9.32 12.02 -12.08
C LEU A 74 -8.00 12.62 -12.61
N MET A 75 -7.15 11.79 -13.22
CA MET A 75 -5.89 12.28 -13.84
C MET A 75 -6.19 13.24 -15.00
N ALA A 76 -7.16 12.91 -15.85
CA ALA A 76 -7.55 13.75 -16.98
C ALA A 76 -8.19 15.08 -16.54
N ALA A 77 -8.81 15.14 -15.36
CA ALA A 77 -9.44 16.35 -14.84
C ALA A 77 -8.43 17.40 -14.32
N SER A 78 -7.21 17.01 -13.98
CA SER A 78 -6.19 17.89 -13.41
C SER A 78 -4.78 17.63 -13.98
N PRO A 79 -4.60 17.64 -15.31
CA PRO A 79 -3.38 17.15 -15.97
C PRO A 79 -2.13 18.01 -15.68
N ASP A 80 -2.33 19.25 -15.26
CA ASP A 80 -1.24 20.18 -14.91
C ASP A 80 -0.76 20.00 -13.45
N ARG A 81 -1.51 19.31 -12.60
CA ARG A 81 -1.23 19.15 -11.16
C ARG A 81 -0.79 17.74 -10.79
N ILE A 82 -1.38 16.73 -11.43
CA ILE A 82 -1.12 15.31 -11.15
C ILE A 82 -1.06 14.52 -12.46
N ALA A 83 -0.20 13.50 -12.54
CA ALA A 83 -0.06 12.69 -13.74
C ALA A 83 0.26 11.23 -13.40
N PRO A 84 -0.23 10.27 -14.22
CA PRO A 84 -0.01 8.86 -13.98
C PRO A 84 1.45 8.47 -14.19
N VAL A 85 1.85 7.35 -13.53
CA VAL A 85 3.14 6.68 -13.70
C VAL A 85 2.90 5.32 -14.36
N TYR A 86 3.53 5.12 -15.52
CA TYR A 86 3.51 3.86 -16.27
C TYR A 86 4.89 3.22 -16.39
N ALA A 87 5.96 3.99 -16.15
CA ALA A 87 7.33 3.54 -16.18
C ALA A 87 8.19 4.39 -15.23
N ALA A 88 9.33 3.88 -14.82
CA ALA A 88 10.26 4.54 -13.89
C ALA A 88 10.56 6.01 -14.27
N GLY A 89 10.80 6.30 -15.55
CA GLY A 89 11.10 7.64 -16.04
C GLY A 89 9.96 8.66 -15.88
N ASP A 90 8.72 8.23 -15.66
CA ASP A 90 7.58 9.12 -15.48
C ASP A 90 7.66 9.90 -14.17
N ILE A 91 8.22 9.28 -13.11
CA ILE A 91 8.37 9.92 -11.78
C ILE A 91 9.24 11.18 -11.93
N ALA A 92 10.40 11.04 -12.55
CA ALA A 92 11.30 12.18 -12.79
C ALA A 92 10.68 13.22 -13.75
N ARG A 93 9.98 12.78 -14.79
CA ARG A 93 9.30 13.65 -15.77
C ARG A 93 8.19 14.46 -15.11
N ASN A 94 7.37 13.84 -14.28
CA ASN A 94 6.29 14.52 -13.56
C ASN A 94 6.86 15.54 -12.56
N ALA A 95 7.89 15.17 -11.80
CA ALA A 95 8.57 16.07 -10.87
C ALA A 95 9.17 17.28 -11.57
N ALA A 96 9.83 17.09 -12.73
CA ALA A 96 10.38 18.18 -13.53
C ALA A 96 9.30 19.12 -14.08
N ALA A 97 8.08 18.61 -14.31
CA ALA A 97 6.92 19.40 -14.72
C ALA A 97 6.15 20.03 -13.55
N GLY A 98 6.61 19.86 -12.29
CA GLY A 98 5.93 20.37 -11.10
C GLY A 98 4.64 19.62 -10.76
N ARG A 99 4.45 18.39 -11.26
CA ARG A 99 3.26 17.58 -11.04
C ARG A 99 3.50 16.49 -10.01
N ILE A 100 2.46 16.18 -9.25
CA ILE A 100 2.42 14.99 -8.41
C ILE A 100 2.34 13.75 -9.32
N SER A 101 3.04 12.70 -8.99
CA SER A 101 2.91 11.39 -9.65
C SER A 101 1.79 10.58 -9.00
N ALA A 102 0.97 9.91 -9.80
CA ALA A 102 -0.04 8.98 -9.35
C ALA A 102 0.24 7.59 -9.92
N MET A 103 0.39 6.58 -9.05
CA MET A 103 0.57 5.20 -9.49
C MET A 103 -0.71 4.42 -9.24
N LEU A 104 -1.22 3.77 -10.27
CA LEU A 104 -2.37 2.87 -10.14
C LEU A 104 -1.90 1.51 -9.64
N THR A 105 -2.51 1.03 -8.57
CA THR A 105 -2.30 -0.30 -8.01
C THR A 105 -3.62 -1.06 -7.94
N VAL A 106 -3.57 -2.35 -7.66
CA VAL A 106 -4.76 -3.17 -7.39
C VAL A 106 -4.57 -3.81 -6.02
N GLU A 107 -5.58 -3.69 -5.17
CA GLU A 107 -5.68 -4.45 -3.93
C GLU A 107 -6.77 -5.51 -4.07
N GLU A 108 -6.39 -6.77 -4.00
CA GLU A 108 -7.14 -8.00 -4.25
C GLU A 108 -6.97 -8.55 -5.67
N GLY A 109 -5.93 -9.39 -5.83
CA GLY A 109 -5.64 -10.08 -7.10
C GLY A 109 -6.73 -11.07 -7.57
N GLY A 110 -7.64 -11.49 -6.68
CA GLY A 110 -8.82 -12.30 -7.02
C GLY A 110 -9.75 -11.63 -8.04
N CYS A 111 -9.63 -10.31 -8.24
CA CYS A 111 -10.35 -9.62 -9.32
C CYS A 111 -9.97 -10.17 -10.71
N CYS A 112 -8.80 -10.79 -10.84
CA CYS A 112 -8.35 -11.45 -12.07
C CYS A 112 -9.03 -12.81 -12.32
N LYS A 113 -9.74 -13.37 -11.33
CA LYS A 113 -10.41 -14.69 -11.43
C LYS A 113 -9.46 -15.79 -11.95
N GLY A 114 -8.21 -15.79 -11.46
CA GLY A 114 -7.17 -16.73 -11.88
C GLY A 114 -6.67 -16.60 -13.33
N SER A 115 -7.03 -15.54 -14.05
CA SER A 115 -6.71 -15.36 -15.47
C SER A 115 -5.48 -14.47 -15.69
N LEU A 116 -4.37 -15.06 -16.19
CA LEU A 116 -3.20 -14.31 -16.66
C LEU A 116 -3.55 -13.33 -17.81
N GLY A 117 -4.58 -13.64 -18.60
CA GLY A 117 -5.06 -12.74 -19.64
C GLY A 117 -5.63 -11.45 -19.07
N VAL A 118 -6.37 -11.54 -17.96
CA VAL A 118 -6.90 -10.36 -17.25
C VAL A 118 -5.74 -9.59 -16.61
N LEU A 119 -4.79 -10.25 -15.94
CA LEU A 119 -3.59 -9.60 -15.38
C LEU A 119 -2.86 -8.72 -16.42
N ARG A 120 -2.63 -9.27 -17.63
CA ARG A 120 -2.00 -8.50 -18.73
C ARG A 120 -2.83 -7.29 -19.15
N ARG A 121 -4.15 -7.39 -19.17
CA ARG A 121 -5.02 -6.24 -19.49
C ARG A 121 -4.96 -5.18 -18.39
N LEU A 122 -4.96 -5.57 -17.12
CA LEU A 122 -4.79 -4.62 -16.02
C LEU A 122 -3.45 -3.88 -16.12
N TYR A 123 -2.36 -4.57 -16.46
CA TYR A 123 -1.07 -3.94 -16.73
C TYR A 123 -1.14 -2.92 -17.89
N GLU A 124 -1.78 -3.27 -19.00
CA GLU A 124 -1.98 -2.35 -20.13
C GLU A 124 -2.88 -1.16 -19.77
N LEU A 125 -3.82 -1.35 -18.85
CA LEU A 125 -4.63 -0.26 -18.30
C LEU A 125 -3.87 0.66 -17.35
N GLY A 126 -2.66 0.27 -16.92
CA GLY A 126 -1.76 1.13 -16.16
C GLY A 126 -1.44 0.65 -14.75
N VAL A 127 -1.94 -0.51 -14.33
CA VAL A 127 -1.61 -1.11 -13.02
C VAL A 127 -0.12 -1.44 -12.97
N ARG A 128 0.56 -1.06 -11.88
CA ARG A 128 2.01 -1.28 -11.70
C ARG A 128 2.39 -2.02 -10.42
N MET A 129 1.46 -2.21 -9.51
CA MET A 129 1.62 -3.03 -8.31
C MET A 129 0.30 -3.74 -8.01
N MET A 130 0.35 -4.96 -7.50
CA MET A 130 -0.85 -5.71 -7.15
C MET A 130 -0.62 -6.49 -5.86
N THR A 131 -1.56 -6.37 -4.92
CA THR A 131 -1.69 -7.22 -3.75
C THR A 131 -2.40 -8.51 -4.16
N LEU A 132 -1.80 -9.66 -3.87
CA LEU A 132 -2.33 -10.95 -4.34
C LEU A 132 -3.66 -11.34 -3.66
N THR A 133 -3.83 -10.93 -2.41
CA THR A 133 -5.06 -11.11 -1.61
C THR A 133 -5.39 -9.85 -0.84
N TRP A 134 -6.66 -9.65 -0.52
CA TRP A 134 -7.07 -8.83 0.61
C TRP A 134 -7.40 -9.75 1.81
N ASN A 135 -8.60 -9.69 2.37
CA ASN A 135 -8.98 -10.44 3.58
C ASN A 135 -9.73 -11.75 3.28
N TYR A 136 -9.52 -12.34 2.10
CA TYR A 136 -10.09 -13.62 1.68
C TYR A 136 -9.05 -14.46 0.96
N ASP A 137 -9.18 -15.79 1.10
CA ASP A 137 -8.51 -16.71 0.20
C ASP A 137 -9.14 -16.59 -1.18
N ASN A 138 -8.32 -16.63 -2.21
CA ASN A 138 -8.77 -16.54 -3.60
C ASN A 138 -8.04 -17.57 -4.49
N GLU A 139 -8.20 -17.49 -5.81
CA GLU A 139 -7.56 -18.40 -6.76
C GLU A 139 -6.03 -18.33 -6.74
N LEU A 140 -5.44 -17.25 -6.19
CA LEU A 140 -4.00 -17.02 -6.20
C LEU A 140 -3.32 -17.44 -4.91
N ALA A 141 -3.92 -17.12 -3.76
CA ALA A 141 -3.26 -17.29 -2.48
C ALA A 141 -4.23 -17.31 -1.28
N ALA A 142 -3.72 -17.76 -0.15
CA ALA A 142 -4.35 -17.60 1.14
C ALA A 142 -4.02 -16.24 1.77
N SER A 143 -4.98 -15.66 2.46
CA SER A 143 -4.86 -14.44 3.25
C SER A 143 -4.63 -14.76 4.73
N ASN A 144 -3.96 -13.87 5.48
CA ASN A 144 -3.87 -14.00 6.93
C ASN A 144 -5.22 -13.71 7.62
N VAL A 145 -6.03 -12.83 7.06
CA VAL A 145 -7.40 -12.57 7.54
C VAL A 145 -8.37 -13.37 6.68
N LYS A 146 -9.29 -14.11 7.30
CA LYS A 146 -10.17 -15.06 6.60
C LYS A 146 -11.59 -14.55 6.39
N GLU A 147 -11.94 -13.41 6.96
CA GLU A 147 -13.30 -12.88 6.92
C GLU A 147 -13.30 -11.36 6.93
N LYS A 148 -14.40 -10.77 6.47
CA LYS A 148 -14.71 -9.34 6.64
C LYS A 148 -14.94 -8.95 8.12
N ALA A 149 -14.76 -9.88 9.03
CA ALA A 149 -14.95 -9.64 10.46
C ALA A 149 -14.11 -8.45 10.91
N PRO A 150 -14.65 -7.59 11.78
CA PRO A 150 -13.87 -6.55 12.41
C PRO A 150 -12.59 -7.19 12.95
N PHE A 151 -11.48 -6.48 12.84
CA PHE A 151 -10.17 -6.90 13.31
C PHE A 151 -10.28 -7.60 14.66
N VAL A 152 -10.46 -8.94 14.63
CA VAL A 152 -10.65 -9.74 15.83
C VAL A 152 -9.27 -9.93 16.43
N TRP A 153 -9.12 -9.47 17.63
CA TRP A 153 -7.91 -9.66 18.41
C TRP A 153 -8.08 -10.87 19.33
N PRO A 154 -7.12 -11.79 19.39
CA PRO A 154 -5.94 -11.92 18.54
C PRO A 154 -6.27 -12.39 17.12
N CYS A 155 -5.53 -11.90 16.12
CA CYS A 155 -5.60 -12.36 14.73
C CYS A 155 -4.40 -13.29 14.48
N PRO A 156 -4.56 -14.61 14.59
CA PRO A 156 -3.47 -15.56 14.35
C PRO A 156 -3.12 -15.59 12.86
N PRO A 157 -1.81 -15.68 12.51
CA PRO A 157 -1.40 -15.82 11.13
C PRO A 157 -1.72 -17.22 10.58
N ASP A 158 -1.93 -17.32 9.28
CA ASP A 158 -1.98 -18.59 8.55
C ASP A 158 -0.56 -18.96 8.07
N ALA A 159 0.05 -19.94 8.75
CA ALA A 159 1.38 -20.43 8.43
C ALA A 159 1.39 -21.67 7.50
N ASP A 160 0.21 -22.21 7.17
CA ASP A 160 0.06 -23.47 6.47
C ASP A 160 -0.32 -23.33 5.00
N HIS A 161 -1.10 -22.29 4.66
CA HIS A 161 -1.63 -22.09 3.31
C HIS A 161 -1.01 -20.85 2.68
N GLY A 162 -0.41 -21.01 1.49
CA GLY A 162 0.31 -19.95 0.78
C GLY A 162 -0.22 -19.71 -0.63
N LEU A 163 0.70 -19.55 -1.58
CA LEU A 163 0.37 -19.41 -2.99
C LEU A 163 -0.17 -20.72 -3.57
N THR A 164 -1.17 -20.62 -4.43
CA THR A 164 -1.62 -21.73 -5.27
C THR A 164 -0.68 -21.88 -6.49
N GLU A 165 -0.86 -22.95 -7.27
CA GLU A 165 -0.17 -23.07 -8.58
C GLU A 165 -0.48 -21.87 -9.49
N THR A 166 -1.73 -21.38 -9.46
CA THR A 166 -2.14 -20.16 -10.18
C THR A 166 -1.42 -18.94 -9.64
N GLY A 167 -1.28 -18.83 -8.31
CA GLY A 167 -0.54 -17.74 -7.66
C GLY A 167 0.93 -17.70 -8.06
N LEU A 168 1.60 -18.86 -8.13
CA LEU A 168 2.97 -18.96 -8.62
C LEU A 168 3.09 -18.54 -10.09
N ALA A 169 2.12 -18.90 -10.94
CA ALA A 169 2.08 -18.44 -12.32
C ALA A 169 1.85 -16.92 -12.43
N PHE A 170 1.03 -16.35 -11.53
CA PHE A 170 0.84 -14.89 -11.44
C PHE A 170 2.12 -14.18 -10.99
N LEU A 171 2.81 -14.68 -9.97
CA LEU A 171 4.09 -14.14 -9.52
C LEU A 171 5.08 -14.05 -10.70
N ALA A 172 5.29 -15.14 -11.43
CA ALA A 172 6.18 -15.18 -12.58
C ALA A 172 5.78 -14.20 -13.69
N GLU A 173 4.47 -14.09 -13.97
CA GLU A 173 3.98 -13.18 -15.01
C GLU A 173 4.05 -11.70 -14.57
N MET A 174 3.80 -11.38 -13.32
CA MET A 174 3.97 -10.04 -12.77
C MET A 174 5.43 -9.58 -12.89
N GLU A 175 6.39 -10.44 -12.52
CA GLU A 175 7.82 -10.16 -12.68
C GLU A 175 8.22 -9.94 -14.14
N ARG A 176 7.70 -10.77 -15.06
CA ARG A 176 7.93 -10.62 -16.52
C ARG A 176 7.41 -9.28 -17.04
N LEU A 177 6.29 -8.79 -16.50
CA LEU A 177 5.67 -7.53 -16.85
C LEU A 177 6.32 -6.32 -16.16
N HIS A 178 7.23 -6.52 -15.19
CA HIS A 178 7.69 -5.47 -14.29
C HIS A 178 6.55 -4.86 -13.47
N MET A 179 5.55 -5.65 -13.12
CA MET A 179 4.53 -5.31 -12.15
C MET A 179 5.00 -5.74 -10.76
N ILE A 180 5.01 -4.83 -9.81
CA ILE A 180 5.49 -5.09 -8.45
C ILE A 180 4.49 -6.00 -7.72
N VAL A 181 5.00 -7.06 -7.10
CA VAL A 181 4.22 -7.92 -6.20
C VAL A 181 4.15 -7.25 -4.83
N ASP A 182 2.94 -7.13 -4.29
CA ASP A 182 2.69 -6.63 -2.94
C ASP A 182 2.27 -7.77 -2.03
N VAL A 183 3.01 -7.98 -0.94
CA VAL A 183 2.76 -9.05 0.03
C VAL A 183 1.88 -8.61 1.20
N SER A 184 1.41 -7.37 1.22
CA SER A 184 0.42 -6.93 2.21
C SER A 184 -0.82 -7.84 2.13
N HIS A 185 -1.41 -8.19 3.28
CA HIS A 185 -2.52 -9.13 3.43
C HIS A 185 -2.22 -10.63 3.22
N LEU A 186 -1.15 -11.00 2.52
CA LEU A 186 -0.81 -12.42 2.35
C LEU A 186 -0.70 -13.15 3.69
N SER A 187 -1.06 -14.43 3.66
CA SER A 187 -0.73 -15.36 4.75
C SER A 187 0.78 -15.39 5.01
N ASP A 188 1.18 -15.82 6.21
CA ASP A 188 2.61 -15.98 6.50
C ASP A 188 3.27 -16.99 5.55
N ARG A 189 2.58 -18.08 5.22
CA ARG A 189 3.09 -19.03 4.23
C ARG A 189 3.19 -18.39 2.84
N GLY A 190 2.19 -17.61 2.42
CA GLY A 190 2.19 -16.89 1.14
C GLY A 190 3.33 -15.89 1.03
N PHE A 191 3.66 -15.19 2.12
CA PHE A 191 4.85 -14.35 2.18
C PHE A 191 6.13 -15.14 1.86
N TRP A 192 6.30 -16.31 2.50
CA TRP A 192 7.49 -17.14 2.29
C TRP A 192 7.52 -17.74 0.88
N ASP A 193 6.37 -18.11 0.32
CA ASP A 193 6.31 -18.56 -1.07
C ASP A 193 6.76 -17.47 -2.05
N VAL A 194 6.33 -16.22 -1.85
CA VAL A 194 6.84 -15.09 -2.63
C VAL A 194 8.34 -14.91 -2.40
N ALA A 195 8.81 -14.96 -1.16
CA ALA A 195 10.23 -14.81 -0.87
C ALA A 195 11.10 -15.94 -1.46
N GLU A 196 10.59 -17.16 -1.55
CA GLU A 196 11.29 -18.32 -2.14
C GLU A 196 11.33 -18.28 -3.67
N HIS A 197 10.22 -17.90 -4.31
CA HIS A 197 10.04 -18.04 -5.76
C HIS A 197 10.27 -16.76 -6.55
N SER A 198 10.19 -15.58 -5.91
CA SER A 198 10.47 -14.33 -6.62
C SER A 198 11.94 -14.18 -6.99
N THR A 199 12.18 -13.66 -8.18
CA THR A 199 13.53 -13.31 -8.69
C THR A 199 13.83 -11.83 -8.56
N ARG A 200 12.80 -11.02 -8.28
CA ARG A 200 12.87 -9.56 -8.15
C ARG A 200 12.50 -9.11 -6.73
N PRO A 201 12.90 -7.92 -6.30
CA PRO A 201 12.38 -7.32 -5.09
C PRO A 201 10.87 -7.11 -5.15
N PHE A 202 10.19 -7.26 -4.00
CA PHE A 202 8.75 -7.07 -3.84
C PHE A 202 8.46 -6.02 -2.77
N ALA A 203 7.21 -5.61 -2.63
CA ALA A 203 6.79 -4.62 -1.64
C ALA A 203 5.87 -5.25 -0.58
N ALA A 204 5.89 -4.69 0.63
CA ALA A 204 4.79 -4.72 1.57
C ALA A 204 4.25 -3.27 1.66
N SER A 205 3.27 -2.94 0.82
CA SER A 205 2.87 -1.54 0.60
C SER A 205 2.39 -0.84 1.87
N HIS A 206 1.77 -1.59 2.81
CA HIS A 206 1.20 -1.06 4.05
C HIS A 206 1.20 -2.09 5.18
N SER A 207 2.37 -2.35 5.79
CA SER A 207 2.55 -3.35 6.86
C SER A 207 3.53 -2.86 7.92
N ASN A 208 3.25 -3.16 9.19
CA ASN A 208 4.05 -2.75 10.34
C ASN A 208 4.84 -3.92 10.97
N CYS A 209 5.29 -3.78 12.22
CA CYS A 209 6.12 -4.77 12.92
C CYS A 209 5.27 -5.59 13.90
N ARG A 210 5.22 -6.91 13.71
CA ARG A 210 4.45 -7.83 14.59
C ARG A 210 5.03 -7.90 16.01
N ALA A 211 6.31 -7.66 16.18
CA ALA A 211 6.95 -7.60 17.49
C ALA A 211 6.44 -6.45 18.37
N LEU A 212 5.86 -5.39 17.78
CA LEU A 212 5.36 -4.22 18.50
C LEU A 212 3.83 -4.20 18.62
N ALA A 213 3.14 -4.76 17.64
CA ALA A 213 1.70 -4.95 17.64
C ALA A 213 1.41 -6.33 17.01
N PRO A 214 1.08 -7.36 17.83
CA PRO A 214 1.06 -8.76 17.40
C PRO A 214 -0.18 -9.10 16.56
N HIS A 215 -0.40 -8.32 15.50
CA HIS A 215 -1.47 -8.52 14.51
C HIS A 215 -0.94 -9.29 13.30
N CYS A 216 -1.75 -10.22 12.74
CA CYS A 216 -1.36 -11.05 11.60
C CYS A 216 -1.01 -10.24 10.33
N ARG A 217 -1.53 -9.01 10.19
CA ARG A 217 -1.21 -8.08 9.09
C ARG A 217 0.21 -7.50 9.18
N ASN A 218 0.85 -7.60 10.34
CA ASN A 218 2.20 -7.09 10.55
C ASN A 218 3.26 -8.15 10.23
N LEU A 219 4.43 -7.69 9.80
CA LEU A 219 5.57 -8.53 9.43
C LEU A 219 6.33 -9.01 10.69
N THR A 220 6.78 -10.25 10.68
CA THR A 220 7.72 -10.75 11.70
C THR A 220 9.13 -10.20 11.45
N ASP A 221 9.99 -10.29 12.47
CA ASP A 221 11.39 -9.87 12.32
C ASP A 221 12.15 -10.69 11.26
N GLU A 222 11.79 -11.98 11.10
CA GLU A 222 12.35 -12.85 10.06
C GLU A 222 11.93 -12.38 8.67
N MET A 223 10.66 -12.01 8.48
CA MET A 223 10.15 -11.45 7.23
C MET A 223 10.85 -10.12 6.90
N ILE A 224 11.01 -9.24 7.90
CA ILE A 224 11.71 -7.96 7.73
C ILE A 224 13.16 -8.18 7.28
N ARG A 225 13.89 -9.14 7.90
CA ARG A 225 15.28 -9.48 7.49
C ARG A 225 15.32 -10.04 6.08
N ALA A 226 14.38 -10.92 5.71
CA ALA A 226 14.29 -11.49 4.37
C ALA A 226 14.04 -10.40 3.31
N MET A 227 13.13 -9.48 3.57
CA MET A 227 12.86 -8.33 2.71
C MET A 227 14.09 -7.43 2.55
N ALA A 228 14.76 -7.09 3.65
CA ALA A 228 15.95 -6.23 3.64
C ALA A 228 17.10 -6.85 2.80
N GLY A 229 17.34 -8.16 2.96
CA GLY A 229 18.36 -8.90 2.23
C GLY A 229 18.11 -8.97 0.72
N ARG A 230 16.89 -8.70 0.26
CA ARG A 230 16.48 -8.74 -1.14
C ARG A 230 16.26 -7.36 -1.77
N GLY A 231 16.49 -6.28 -1.03
CA GLY A 231 16.22 -4.92 -1.53
C GLY A 231 14.74 -4.57 -1.64
N CYS A 232 13.87 -5.29 -0.95
CA CYS A 232 12.44 -5.03 -0.86
C CYS A 232 12.13 -3.75 -0.06
N ILE A 233 10.86 -3.29 -0.10
CA ILE A 233 10.40 -2.09 0.59
C ILE A 233 9.16 -2.38 1.43
N ALA A 234 9.05 -1.72 2.60
CA ALA A 234 7.90 -1.83 3.48
C ALA A 234 7.33 -0.44 3.82
N GLY A 235 6.06 -0.22 3.52
CA GLY A 235 5.31 1.00 3.86
C GLY A 235 4.71 0.93 5.25
N LEU A 236 4.93 1.96 6.07
CA LEU A 236 4.35 2.10 7.39
C LEU A 236 2.85 2.36 7.29
N ASN A 237 2.05 1.44 7.79
CA ASN A 237 0.60 1.54 7.84
C ASN A 237 0.15 2.40 9.03
N TYR A 238 -0.88 3.24 8.87
CA TYR A 238 -1.38 4.12 9.93
C TYR A 238 -2.62 3.58 10.63
N CYS A 239 -3.06 2.36 10.32
CA CYS A 239 -4.17 1.71 11.01
C CYS A 239 -3.87 1.53 12.51
N THR A 240 -4.80 1.95 13.35
CA THR A 240 -4.66 1.91 14.81
C THR A 240 -4.33 0.52 15.33
N ALA A 241 -5.01 -0.52 14.81
CA ALA A 241 -4.83 -1.91 15.22
C ALA A 241 -3.48 -2.51 14.81
N PHE A 242 -2.76 -1.91 13.85
CA PHE A 242 -1.46 -2.39 13.40
C PHE A 242 -0.29 -1.62 14.04
N LEU A 243 -0.60 -0.54 14.77
CA LEU A 243 0.39 0.33 15.42
C LEU A 243 0.42 0.15 16.94
N ASP A 244 -0.73 -0.11 17.56
CA ASP A 244 -0.90 -0.08 19.00
C ASP A 244 -1.37 -1.45 19.52
N ASP A 245 -0.78 -1.88 20.63
CA ASP A 245 -1.07 -3.17 21.28
C ASP A 245 -1.85 -2.91 22.58
N GLN A 246 -3.10 -2.46 22.46
CA GLN A 246 -3.98 -2.30 23.61
C GLN A 246 -4.88 -3.52 23.76
N PRO A 247 -5.15 -3.97 25.01
CA PRO A 247 -6.07 -5.08 25.26
C PRO A 247 -7.48 -4.86 24.70
N ASP A 248 -7.92 -3.59 24.67
CA ASP A 248 -9.17 -3.17 24.02
C ASP A 248 -8.83 -2.52 22.66
N PRO A 249 -9.23 -3.13 21.53
CA PRO A 249 -8.99 -2.55 20.21
C PRO A 249 -9.55 -1.13 20.03
N ALA A 250 -10.63 -0.77 20.75
CA ALA A 250 -11.20 0.58 20.72
C ALA A 250 -10.28 1.63 21.40
N ALA A 251 -9.35 1.17 22.23
CA ALA A 251 -8.34 2.04 22.86
C ALA A 251 -7.12 2.28 21.98
N CYS A 252 -6.91 1.50 20.91
CA CYS A 252 -5.80 1.68 20.00
C CYS A 252 -5.79 3.05 19.34
N ARG A 253 -4.61 3.61 19.14
CA ARG A 253 -4.39 4.95 18.56
C ARG A 253 -3.39 4.87 17.41
N SER A 254 -3.52 5.81 16.50
CA SER A 254 -2.52 6.06 15.46
C SER A 254 -1.89 7.43 15.73
N THR A 255 -0.65 7.41 16.21
CA THR A 255 0.10 8.64 16.49
C THR A 255 1.41 8.64 15.72
N ALA A 256 1.92 9.83 15.42
CA ALA A 256 3.24 9.98 14.80
C ALA A 256 4.35 9.28 15.61
N ALA A 257 4.22 9.27 16.94
CA ALA A 257 5.17 8.58 17.82
C ALA A 257 5.10 7.04 17.67
N LEU A 258 3.90 6.47 17.55
CA LEU A 258 3.74 5.02 17.31
C LEU A 258 4.26 4.64 15.92
N ILE A 259 3.94 5.40 14.88
CA ILE A 259 4.47 5.17 13.53
C ILE A 259 6.01 5.22 13.54
N ALA A 260 6.60 6.24 14.19
CA ALA A 260 8.05 6.35 14.34
C ALA A 260 8.67 5.21 15.16
N ARG A 261 7.96 4.64 16.15
CA ARG A 261 8.36 3.44 16.90
C ARG A 261 8.48 2.22 15.99
N HIS A 262 7.51 2.00 15.11
CA HIS A 262 7.57 0.93 14.10
C HIS A 262 8.70 1.16 13.11
N ALA A 263 8.89 2.40 12.64
CA ALA A 263 10.03 2.75 11.79
C ALA A 263 11.37 2.44 12.45
N ALA A 264 11.53 2.75 13.76
CA ALA A 264 12.74 2.47 14.51
C ALA A 264 12.99 0.96 14.63
N HIS A 265 11.95 0.15 14.80
CA HIS A 265 12.08 -1.31 14.82
C HIS A 265 12.48 -1.86 13.44
N PHE A 266 11.85 -1.39 12.34
CA PHE A 266 12.29 -1.72 10.97
C PHE A 266 13.78 -1.38 10.77
N LYS A 267 14.19 -0.17 11.19
CA LYS A 267 15.60 0.26 11.11
C LYS A 267 16.54 -0.67 11.87
N GLN A 268 16.15 -1.11 13.06
CA GLN A 268 16.95 -2.02 13.90
C GLN A 268 17.07 -3.41 13.25
N VAL A 269 16.01 -3.94 12.65
CA VAL A 269 15.94 -5.32 12.14
C VAL A 269 16.41 -5.45 10.70
N GLY A 270 16.03 -4.51 9.83
CA GLY A 270 16.26 -4.57 8.38
C GLY A 270 17.04 -3.37 7.80
N GLY A 271 17.29 -2.34 8.61
CA GLY A 271 17.93 -1.11 8.14
C GLY A 271 16.96 -0.05 7.64
N ALA A 272 17.38 1.22 7.68
CA ALA A 272 16.53 2.35 7.30
C ALA A 272 16.19 2.38 5.81
N GLY A 273 16.99 1.74 4.95
CA GLY A 273 16.85 1.80 3.49
C GLY A 273 15.66 1.04 2.91
N MET A 274 14.97 0.22 3.71
CA MET A 274 13.78 -0.51 3.29
C MET A 274 12.46 0.13 3.73
N ILE A 275 12.50 1.23 4.50
CA ILE A 275 11.32 1.85 5.10
C ILE A 275 10.74 2.90 4.15
N ALA A 276 9.44 2.87 3.96
CA ALA A 276 8.66 3.87 3.24
C ALA A 276 7.38 4.22 4.01
N LEU A 277 6.55 5.08 3.45
CA LEU A 277 5.20 5.38 3.92
C LEU A 277 4.20 4.54 3.14
N GLY A 278 3.16 4.05 3.81
CA GLY A 278 2.07 3.29 3.24
C GLY A 278 0.84 3.53 4.11
N SER A 279 0.31 4.77 4.04
CA SER A 279 -0.60 5.32 5.05
C SER A 279 -1.89 4.55 5.22
N ASP A 280 -2.35 3.91 4.15
CA ASP A 280 -3.67 3.24 4.10
C ASP A 280 -4.83 4.25 4.29
N PHE A 281 -4.58 5.52 3.89
CA PHE A 281 -5.58 6.58 3.95
C PHE A 281 -6.81 6.23 3.11
N ASP A 282 -7.96 6.62 3.62
CA ASP A 282 -9.29 6.33 3.10
C ASP A 282 -9.70 4.84 3.21
N GLY A 283 -8.77 3.89 3.49
CA GLY A 283 -9.06 2.50 3.85
C GLY A 283 -9.17 2.25 5.35
N ILE A 284 -8.71 3.19 6.16
CA ILE A 284 -8.69 3.08 7.62
C ILE A 284 -9.57 4.11 8.30
N SER A 285 -9.92 3.81 9.55
CA SER A 285 -10.73 4.69 10.40
C SER A 285 -10.19 4.69 11.84
N GLY A 286 -10.76 5.56 12.68
CA GLY A 286 -10.42 5.67 14.09
C GLY A 286 -9.67 6.95 14.43
N PRO A 287 -9.10 7.05 15.64
CA PRO A 287 -8.42 8.26 16.10
C PRO A 287 -7.01 8.38 15.51
N LEU A 288 -6.91 9.01 14.35
CA LEU A 288 -5.65 9.27 13.64
C LEU A 288 -5.11 10.67 14.03
N GLU A 289 -3.88 10.75 14.54
CA GLU A 289 -3.19 12.04 14.74
C GLU A 289 -2.81 12.68 13.40
N LEU A 290 -2.36 11.85 12.45
CA LEU A 290 -2.12 12.23 11.05
C LEU A 290 -3.39 11.90 10.26
N ASP A 291 -4.42 12.75 10.35
CA ASP A 291 -5.76 12.52 9.83
C ASP A 291 -5.94 12.87 8.34
N SER A 292 -4.86 13.23 7.67
CA SER A 292 -4.85 13.49 6.23
C SER A 292 -3.43 13.56 5.67
N CYS A 293 -3.29 13.42 4.38
CA CYS A 293 -2.01 13.50 3.69
C CYS A 293 -1.32 14.87 3.87
N ALA A 294 -2.06 15.95 4.11
CA ALA A 294 -1.49 17.26 4.43
C ALA A 294 -0.72 17.28 5.77
N ARG A 295 -1.00 16.34 6.68
CA ARG A 295 -0.37 16.27 8.00
C ARG A 295 0.79 15.30 8.09
N VAL A 296 1.02 14.47 7.08
CA VAL A 296 2.13 13.51 7.03
C VAL A 296 3.50 14.16 7.32
N PRO A 297 3.81 15.38 6.88
CA PRO A 297 5.07 16.03 7.21
C PRO A 297 5.37 16.15 8.72
N LEU A 298 4.35 16.12 9.60
CA LEU A 298 4.53 16.14 11.05
C LEU A 298 5.23 14.88 11.59
N LEU A 299 5.20 13.76 10.85
CA LEU A 299 5.92 12.52 11.19
C LEU A 299 7.44 12.72 11.25
N ALA A 300 7.99 13.68 10.52
CA ALA A 300 9.43 13.93 10.48
C ALA A 300 10.02 14.21 11.88
N ASP A 301 9.31 14.99 12.70
CA ASP A 301 9.77 15.30 14.06
C ASP A 301 9.74 14.06 14.98
N ALA A 302 8.75 13.18 14.79
CA ALA A 302 8.69 11.93 15.54
C ALA A 302 9.82 10.96 15.15
N LEU A 303 10.17 10.88 13.85
CA LEU A 303 11.31 10.08 13.38
C LEU A 303 12.64 10.61 13.95
N ARG A 304 12.85 11.94 13.95
CA ARG A 304 14.04 12.55 14.57
C ARG A 304 14.14 12.20 16.05
N LYS A 305 13.04 12.29 16.80
CA LYS A 305 12.96 11.90 18.21
C LYS A 305 13.23 10.41 18.42
N ALA A 306 12.90 9.57 17.44
CA ALA A 306 13.17 8.14 17.42
C ALA A 306 14.61 7.79 16.96
N GLY A 307 15.47 8.80 16.73
CA GLY A 307 16.90 8.60 16.42
C GLY A 307 17.22 8.41 14.93
N PHE A 308 16.36 8.91 14.04
CA PHE A 308 16.66 8.99 12.62
C PHE A 308 17.46 10.26 12.30
N THR A 309 18.50 10.11 11.48
CA THR A 309 19.21 11.26 10.89
C THR A 309 18.36 11.93 9.83
N GLU A 310 18.69 13.16 9.41
CA GLU A 310 17.94 13.86 8.34
C GLU A 310 17.95 13.06 7.03
N ASP A 311 19.08 12.41 6.71
CA ASP A 311 19.20 11.56 5.53
C ASP A 311 18.28 10.35 5.59
N GLU A 312 18.15 9.71 6.75
CA GLU A 312 17.22 8.60 6.97
C GLU A 312 15.76 9.05 6.97
N VAL A 313 15.45 10.23 7.53
CA VAL A 313 14.09 10.81 7.48
C VAL A 313 13.67 11.03 6.03
N GLU A 314 14.51 11.66 5.21
CA GLU A 314 14.22 11.80 3.79
C GLU A 314 14.18 10.44 3.06
N GLY A 315 14.97 9.45 3.52
CA GLY A 315 14.90 8.07 3.06
C GLY A 315 13.50 7.50 3.24
N VAL A 316 12.96 7.53 4.45
CA VAL A 316 11.62 7.04 4.80
C VAL A 316 10.52 7.78 4.04
N PHE A 317 10.64 9.11 3.93
CA PHE A 317 9.60 9.93 3.34
C PHE A 317 9.46 9.75 1.83
N TRP A 318 10.59 9.56 1.10
CA TRP A 318 10.50 9.50 -0.36
C TRP A 318 11.65 8.79 -1.07
N ARG A 319 12.92 8.90 -0.58
CA ARG A 319 14.07 8.43 -1.37
C ARG A 319 14.11 6.92 -1.52
N ASN A 320 13.77 6.18 -0.46
CA ASN A 320 13.75 4.71 -0.50
C ASN A 320 12.72 4.19 -1.49
N ALA A 321 11.49 4.72 -1.40
CA ALA A 321 10.40 4.35 -2.32
C ALA A 321 10.74 4.75 -3.75
N ARG A 322 11.20 5.99 -3.99
CA ARG A 322 11.60 6.44 -5.31
C ARG A 322 12.64 5.51 -5.94
N ARG A 323 13.73 5.22 -5.21
CA ARG A 323 14.77 4.30 -5.69
C ARG A 323 14.16 2.94 -6.04
N PHE A 324 13.38 2.35 -5.14
CA PHE A 324 12.75 1.04 -5.33
C PHE A 324 11.91 1.00 -6.62
N PHE A 325 11.07 1.99 -6.85
CA PHE A 325 10.22 2.03 -8.04
C PHE A 325 10.99 2.36 -9.32
N GLU A 326 11.99 3.25 -9.26
CA GLU A 326 12.86 3.55 -10.42
C GLU A 326 13.70 2.34 -10.86
N GLU A 327 14.04 1.43 -9.95
CA GLU A 327 14.82 0.22 -10.23
C GLU A 327 13.95 -0.97 -10.67
N ASN A 328 12.64 -0.99 -10.37
CA ASN A 328 11.81 -2.18 -10.52
C ASN A 328 10.62 -2.03 -11.48
N LEU A 329 10.26 -0.83 -11.92
CA LEU A 329 9.22 -0.59 -12.94
C LEU A 329 9.74 -0.78 -14.38
#